data_619002bcb5fe26fcb7467035bb300b06
#
_entry.id   619002bcb5fe26fcb7467035bb300b06
#
_cell.length_a   1.000
_cell.length_b   1.000
_cell.length_c   1.000
_cell.angle_alpha   90.00
_cell.angle_beta   90.00
_cell.angle_gamma   90.00
#
_symmetry.space_group_name_H-M   'P 1'
#
loop_
_entity.id
_entity.type
_entity.pdbx_description
1 polymer ?
#
loop_
_entity_poly.entity_id
_entity_poly.type
_entity_poly.pdbx_seq_one_letter_code
_entity_poly.pdbx_strand_id
1 'polypeptide(L)'
;MNKTVYLGMSADLIHPGHLNILKKAASLGDVTVGLLTDKAIASYKRVPYMSYEQRAQVIESLKYVSNVVPQSTLDYVPNLKKIKPHFVVHGDDWKEGPQRETRRRVIEALQEWGGELVEVPYTEGISSTQINNAIKEMGTTPDIRRSRLKRLL
;
A
#
# COMPACT_ATOMS: atom_id res chain seq x y z
N MET A 1 25.70 -1.83 7.86
CA MET A 1 24.60 -1.01 7.32
C MET A 1 23.37 -1.87 7.10
N ASN A 2 22.20 -1.34 7.45
CA ASN A 2 20.96 -2.06 7.24
C ASN A 2 20.63 -2.12 5.74
N LYS A 3 20.01 -3.22 5.34
CA LYS A 3 19.45 -3.32 4.00
C LYS A 3 18.26 -2.40 3.85
N THR A 4 17.94 -2.00 2.65
CA THR A 4 16.81 -1.14 2.34
C THR A 4 15.67 -1.93 1.70
N VAL A 5 14.45 -1.62 2.13
CA VAL A 5 13.24 -2.28 1.65
C VAL A 5 12.29 -1.21 1.12
N TYR A 6 11.69 -1.46 -0.01
CA TYR A 6 10.69 -0.57 -0.60
C TYR A 6 9.36 -1.30 -0.73
N LEU A 7 8.28 -0.62 -0.41
CA LEU A 7 6.95 -1.07 -0.78
C LEU A 7 6.04 0.10 -1.13
N GLY A 8 5.26 -0.07 -2.20
CA GLY A 8 4.27 0.92 -2.62
C GLY A 8 2.93 0.62 -1.98
N MET A 9 2.22 1.66 -1.56
CA MET A 9 0.87 1.50 -1.03
C MET A 9 0.04 2.78 -1.17
N SER A 10 -1.28 2.62 -1.25
CA SER A 10 -2.20 3.74 -1.20
C SER A 10 -2.44 4.20 0.25
N ALA A 11 -2.50 3.28 1.18
CA ALA A 11 -2.65 3.55 2.62
C ALA A 11 -3.88 4.39 2.95
N ASP A 12 -4.95 4.21 2.21
CA ASP A 12 -6.17 4.98 2.40
C ASP A 12 -7.06 4.39 3.51
N LEU A 13 -7.06 3.06 3.62
CA LEU A 13 -7.70 2.33 4.70
C LEU A 13 -6.70 1.29 5.22
N ILE A 14 -6.00 1.63 6.29
CA ILE A 14 -5.01 0.72 6.90
C ILE A 14 -5.73 -0.36 7.69
N HIS A 15 -5.31 -1.60 7.49
CA HIS A 15 -5.89 -2.77 8.14
C HIS A 15 -4.79 -3.81 8.44
N PRO A 16 -5.11 -4.88 9.18
CA PRO A 16 -4.10 -5.89 9.56
C PRO A 16 -3.32 -6.50 8.40
N GLY A 17 -3.93 -6.60 7.21
CA GLY A 17 -3.23 -7.08 6.01
C GLY A 17 -2.03 -6.19 5.65
N HIS A 18 -2.18 -4.88 5.72
CA HIS A 18 -1.07 -3.94 5.50
C HIS A 18 0.00 -4.09 6.58
N LEU A 19 -0.40 -4.24 7.85
CA LEU A 19 0.52 -4.39 8.95
C LEU A 19 1.36 -5.67 8.84
N ASN A 20 0.78 -6.76 8.36
CA ASN A 20 1.49 -8.02 8.13
C ASN A 20 2.59 -7.86 7.07
N ILE A 21 2.29 -7.15 5.98
CA ILE A 21 3.26 -6.85 4.93
C ILE A 21 4.38 -5.95 5.47
N LEU A 22 4.02 -4.89 6.19
CA LEU A 22 4.99 -3.97 6.79
C LEU A 22 5.89 -4.65 7.82
N LYS A 23 5.33 -5.54 8.63
CA LYS A 23 6.08 -6.33 9.61
C LYS A 23 7.12 -7.20 8.92
N LYS A 24 6.74 -7.89 7.84
CA LYS A 24 7.68 -8.68 7.03
C LYS A 24 8.77 -7.81 6.44
N ALA A 25 8.40 -6.68 5.86
CA ALA A 25 9.36 -5.73 5.31
C ALA A 25 10.38 -5.26 6.37
N ALA A 26 9.90 -4.90 7.56
CA ALA A 26 10.75 -4.45 8.66
C ALA A 26 11.73 -5.53 9.14
N SER A 27 11.37 -6.80 8.99
CA SER A 27 12.26 -7.93 9.32
C SER A 27 13.43 -8.05 8.34
N LEU A 28 13.33 -7.46 7.16
CA LEU A 28 14.36 -7.53 6.11
C LEU A 28 15.30 -6.32 6.11
N GLY A 29 14.87 -5.18 6.63
CA GLY A 29 15.68 -3.97 6.65
C GLY A 29 14.88 -2.71 6.94
N ASP A 30 15.45 -1.57 6.63
CA ASP A 30 14.80 -0.26 6.79
C ASP A 30 13.75 -0.06 5.70
N VAL A 31 12.53 0.23 6.11
CA VAL A 31 11.37 0.28 5.21
C VAL A 31 11.14 1.71 4.72
N THR A 32 11.18 1.87 3.41
CA THR A 32 10.72 3.07 2.71
C THR A 32 9.39 2.75 2.04
N VAL A 33 8.35 3.48 2.40
CA VAL A 33 7.05 3.37 1.76
C VAL A 33 6.94 4.37 0.62
N GLY A 34 6.68 3.86 -0.59
CA GLY A 34 6.26 4.67 -1.72
C GLY A 34 4.75 4.91 -1.62
N LEU A 35 4.37 6.05 -1.09
CA LEU A 35 2.97 6.37 -0.86
C LEU A 35 2.36 6.99 -2.11
N LEU A 36 1.33 6.33 -2.65
CA LEU A 36 0.66 6.81 -3.86
C LEU A 36 0.06 8.19 -3.64
N THR A 37 0.30 9.10 -4.59
CA THR A 37 -0.32 10.44 -4.58
C THR A 37 -1.83 10.31 -4.80
N ASP A 38 -2.58 11.36 -4.45
CA ASP A 38 -4.03 11.39 -4.65
C ASP A 38 -4.37 11.14 -6.13
N LYS A 39 -3.62 11.77 -7.03
CA LYS A 39 -3.79 11.60 -8.48
C LYS A 39 -3.51 10.16 -8.92
N ALA A 40 -2.47 9.55 -8.39
CA ALA A 40 -2.13 8.15 -8.72
C ALA A 40 -3.23 7.19 -8.28
N ILE A 41 -3.80 7.38 -7.10
CA ILE A 41 -4.92 6.57 -6.62
C ILE A 41 -6.15 6.77 -7.50
N ALA A 42 -6.51 8.01 -7.78
CA ALA A 42 -7.68 8.34 -8.60
C ALA A 42 -7.58 7.80 -10.03
N SER A 43 -6.37 7.56 -10.54
CA SER A 43 -6.16 7.04 -11.89
C SER A 43 -6.63 5.59 -12.06
N TYR A 44 -6.75 4.81 -10.98
CA TYR A 44 -7.06 3.38 -11.11
C TYR A 44 -8.22 2.90 -10.21
N LYS A 45 -8.63 3.69 -9.22
CA LYS A 45 -9.78 3.32 -8.41
C LYS A 45 -10.65 4.55 -8.10
N ARG A 46 -10.77 4.96 -6.90
CA ARG A 46 -11.60 6.08 -6.46
C ARG A 46 -10.75 7.23 -5.95
N VAL A 47 -11.34 8.38 -5.75
CA VAL A 47 -10.71 9.47 -4.99
C VAL A 47 -10.44 8.95 -3.57
N PRO A 48 -9.24 9.17 -3.01
CA PRO A 48 -8.94 8.70 -1.66
C PRO A 48 -9.79 9.42 -0.59
N TYR A 49 -10.05 8.72 0.51
CA TYR A 49 -10.78 9.31 1.64
C TYR A 49 -9.94 10.35 2.38
N MET A 50 -8.63 10.15 2.43
CA MET A 50 -7.68 11.07 3.07
C MET A 50 -6.69 11.59 2.04
N SER A 51 -6.28 12.85 2.20
CA SER A 51 -5.25 13.45 1.36
C SER A 51 -3.90 12.73 1.52
N TYR A 52 -2.99 12.96 0.58
CA TYR A 52 -1.62 12.43 0.68
C TYR A 52 -0.98 12.79 2.04
N GLU A 53 -1.08 14.04 2.46
CA GLU A 53 -0.48 14.52 3.70
C GLU A 53 -1.04 13.82 4.92
N GLN A 54 -2.35 13.59 4.96
CA GLN A 54 -3.01 12.86 6.04
C GLN A 54 -2.58 11.40 6.06
N ARG A 55 -2.53 10.75 4.90
CA ARG A 55 -2.08 9.35 4.79
C ARG A 55 -0.60 9.21 5.17
N ALA A 56 0.23 10.15 4.73
CA ALA A 56 1.65 10.16 5.10
C ALA A 56 1.84 10.26 6.61
N GLN A 57 1.08 11.12 7.26
CA GLN A 57 1.14 11.28 8.72
C GLN A 57 0.82 9.98 9.46
N VAL A 58 -0.19 9.25 9.01
CA VAL A 58 -0.54 7.95 9.58
C VAL A 58 0.58 6.93 9.36
N ILE A 59 1.07 6.82 8.13
CA ILE A 59 2.08 5.82 7.78
C ILE A 59 3.41 6.11 8.48
N GLU A 60 3.83 7.36 8.58
CA GLU A 60 5.05 7.75 9.29
C GLU A 60 5.01 7.37 10.77
N SER A 61 3.81 7.28 11.36
CA SER A 61 3.61 6.92 12.77
C SER A 61 3.72 5.43 13.04
N LEU A 62 3.72 4.59 12.02
CA LEU A 62 3.80 3.14 12.20
C LEU A 62 5.24 2.73 12.52
N LYS A 63 5.40 1.91 13.56
CA LYS A 63 6.72 1.49 14.05
C LYS A 63 7.58 0.75 13.02
N TYR A 64 6.96 0.17 12.00
CA TYR A 64 7.67 -0.59 10.96
C TYR A 64 8.22 0.29 9.84
N VAL A 65 7.83 1.57 9.77
CA VAL A 65 8.18 2.46 8.67
C VAL A 65 9.31 3.37 9.08
N SER A 66 10.37 3.40 8.26
CA SER A 66 11.52 4.28 8.47
C SER A 66 11.42 5.57 7.67
N ASN A 67 10.78 5.53 6.50
CA ASN A 67 10.74 6.67 5.59
C ASN A 67 9.52 6.57 4.66
N VAL A 68 8.99 7.73 4.24
CA VAL A 68 7.87 7.81 3.30
C VAL A 68 8.27 8.73 2.15
N VAL A 69 8.08 8.27 0.93
CA VAL A 69 8.33 9.05 -0.29
C VAL A 69 7.09 9.00 -1.19
N PRO A 70 6.83 10.05 -1.99
CA PRO A 70 5.70 10.01 -2.90
C PRO A 70 5.96 9.05 -4.06
N GLN A 71 4.92 8.31 -4.45
CA GLN A 71 4.91 7.53 -5.67
C GLN A 71 3.82 8.11 -6.59
N SER A 72 4.24 8.74 -7.66
CA SER A 72 3.37 9.56 -8.50
C SER A 72 2.52 8.77 -9.49
N THR A 73 2.87 7.51 -9.73
CA THR A 73 2.13 6.60 -10.63
C THR A 73 2.11 5.19 -10.05
N LEU A 74 1.36 4.31 -10.69
CA LEU A 74 1.34 2.89 -10.30
C LEU A 74 2.65 2.17 -10.65
N ASP A 75 3.47 2.75 -11.52
CA ASP A 75 4.75 2.19 -11.89
C ASP A 75 5.79 2.45 -10.79
N TYR A 76 6.39 1.40 -10.27
CA TYR A 76 7.41 1.49 -9.21
C TYR A 76 8.77 1.91 -9.74
N VAL A 77 9.03 1.69 -11.02
CA VAL A 77 10.39 1.76 -11.60
C VAL A 77 11.08 3.09 -11.37
N PRO A 78 10.43 4.27 -11.54
CA PRO A 78 11.11 5.53 -11.28
C PRO A 78 11.69 5.65 -9.86
N ASN A 79 10.92 5.27 -8.85
CA ASN A 79 11.39 5.30 -7.46
C ASN A 79 12.43 4.21 -7.20
N LEU A 80 12.25 3.02 -7.76
CA LEU A 80 13.21 1.92 -7.59
C LEU A 80 14.57 2.29 -8.15
N LYS A 81 14.65 2.95 -9.30
CA LYS A 81 15.92 3.38 -9.89
C LYS A 81 16.65 4.43 -9.06
N LYS A 82 15.90 5.27 -8.35
CA LYS A 82 16.47 6.28 -7.45
C LYS A 82 17.00 5.65 -6.15
N ILE A 83 16.23 4.74 -5.57
CA ILE A 83 16.49 4.18 -4.24
C ILE A 83 17.39 2.95 -4.32
N LYS A 84 17.22 2.14 -5.35
CA LYS A 84 17.92 0.86 -5.55
C LYS A 84 17.82 -0.02 -4.29
N PRO A 85 16.60 -0.36 -3.83
CA PRO A 85 16.45 -1.13 -2.61
C PRO A 85 16.98 -2.56 -2.77
N HIS A 86 17.38 -3.15 -1.66
CA HIS A 86 17.76 -4.58 -1.66
C HIS A 86 16.53 -5.47 -1.86
N PHE A 87 15.37 -5.03 -1.33
CA PHE A 87 14.12 -5.78 -1.43
C PHE A 87 12.97 -4.85 -1.82
N VAL A 88 12.05 -5.40 -2.61
CA VAL A 88 10.68 -4.88 -2.74
C VAL A 88 9.77 -5.91 -2.09
N VAL A 89 8.87 -5.48 -1.21
CA VAL A 89 7.91 -6.37 -0.56
C VAL A 89 6.51 -6.01 -1.05
N HIS A 90 5.73 -7.02 -1.37
CA HIS A 90 4.34 -6.86 -1.83
C HIS A 90 3.52 -8.08 -1.42
N GLY A 91 2.20 -7.94 -1.37
CA GLY A 91 1.31 -9.09 -1.27
C GLY A 91 1.39 -9.96 -2.52
N ASP A 92 1.02 -11.23 -2.41
CA ASP A 92 1.09 -12.17 -3.54
C ASP A 92 -0.09 -12.05 -4.52
N ASP A 93 -1.00 -11.12 -4.27
CA ASP A 93 -2.24 -10.90 -5.04
C ASP A 93 -2.04 -10.22 -6.41
N TRP A 94 -0.83 -9.80 -6.75
CA TRP A 94 -0.53 -9.14 -8.03
C TRP A 94 0.12 -10.05 -9.09
N LYS A 95 0.27 -11.32 -8.80
CA LYS A 95 0.82 -12.31 -9.77
C LYS A 95 -0.06 -12.44 -10.99
N GLU A 96 -1.36 -12.25 -10.81
CA GLU A 96 -2.36 -12.30 -11.85
C GLU A 96 -3.20 -11.01 -11.82
N GLY A 97 -3.97 -10.77 -12.87
CA GLY A 97 -4.87 -9.63 -12.96
C GLY A 97 -4.18 -8.35 -13.39
N PRO A 98 -4.78 -7.19 -13.06
CA PRO A 98 -4.36 -5.88 -13.62
C PRO A 98 -2.95 -5.46 -13.26
N GLN A 99 -2.43 -5.90 -12.12
CA GLN A 99 -1.11 -5.51 -11.64
C GLN A 99 0.03 -6.45 -12.07
N ARG A 100 -0.28 -7.46 -12.86
CA ARG A 100 0.73 -8.43 -13.35
C ARG A 100 1.88 -7.75 -14.08
N GLU A 101 1.60 -6.77 -14.91
CA GLU A 101 2.61 -6.02 -15.65
C GLU A 101 3.48 -5.17 -14.70
N THR A 102 2.89 -4.54 -13.70
CA THR A 102 3.62 -3.81 -12.67
C THR A 102 4.61 -4.73 -11.96
N ARG A 103 4.17 -5.93 -11.59
CA ARG A 103 5.05 -6.95 -10.95
C ARG A 103 6.22 -7.30 -11.86
N ARG A 104 5.98 -7.55 -13.14
CA ARG A 104 7.02 -7.88 -14.11
C ARG A 104 8.06 -6.78 -14.20
N ARG A 105 7.64 -5.53 -14.27
CA ARG A 105 8.54 -4.37 -14.36
C ARG A 105 9.37 -4.21 -13.09
N VAL A 106 8.80 -4.48 -11.93
CA VAL A 106 9.54 -4.46 -10.65
C VAL A 106 10.65 -5.50 -10.65
N ILE A 107 10.34 -6.73 -11.05
CA ILE A 107 11.33 -7.83 -11.13
C ILE A 107 12.47 -7.46 -12.08
N GLU A 108 12.15 -6.95 -13.26
CA GLU A 108 13.17 -6.54 -14.24
C GLU A 108 14.06 -5.42 -13.69
N ALA A 109 13.48 -4.41 -13.06
CA ALA A 109 14.24 -3.30 -12.51
C ALA A 109 15.19 -3.77 -11.40
N LEU A 110 14.72 -4.62 -10.49
CA LEU A 110 15.54 -5.15 -9.40
C LEU A 110 16.77 -5.93 -9.91
N GLN A 111 16.65 -6.60 -11.04
CA GLN A 111 17.77 -7.35 -11.63
C GLN A 111 18.96 -6.45 -11.97
N GLU A 112 18.76 -5.18 -12.26
CA GLU A 112 19.83 -4.24 -12.60
C GLU A 112 20.86 -4.06 -11.48
N TRP A 113 20.45 -4.21 -10.21
CA TRP A 113 21.35 -4.07 -9.06
C TRP A 113 21.31 -5.25 -8.09
N GLY A 114 20.76 -6.39 -8.53
CA GLY A 114 20.71 -7.59 -7.71
C GLY A 114 19.70 -7.55 -6.56
N GLY A 115 18.68 -6.71 -6.67
CA GLY A 115 17.60 -6.68 -5.69
C GLY A 115 16.65 -7.85 -5.84
N GLU A 116 15.79 -8.04 -4.85
CA GLU A 116 14.91 -9.21 -4.76
C GLU A 116 13.47 -8.81 -4.42
N LEU A 117 12.51 -9.43 -5.10
CA LEU A 117 11.10 -9.29 -4.77
C LEU A 117 10.72 -10.35 -3.73
N VAL A 118 10.14 -9.90 -2.61
CA VAL A 118 9.61 -10.77 -1.56
C VAL A 118 8.10 -10.61 -1.51
N GLU A 119 7.38 -11.69 -1.72
CA GLU A 119 5.92 -11.69 -1.74
C GLU A 119 5.38 -12.32 -0.46
N VAL A 120 4.40 -11.63 0.15
CA VAL A 120 3.78 -12.04 1.41
C VAL A 120 2.39 -12.62 1.11
N PRO A 121 2.03 -13.76 1.69
CA PRO A 121 0.72 -14.34 1.48
C PRO A 121 -0.40 -13.35 1.83
N TYR A 122 -1.44 -13.35 1.01
CA TYR A 122 -2.63 -12.51 1.20
C TYR A 122 -3.28 -12.81 2.56
N THR A 123 -3.67 -11.76 3.29
CA THR A 123 -4.38 -11.90 4.56
C THR A 123 -5.87 -12.06 4.28
N GLU A 124 -6.42 -13.25 4.60
CA GLU A 124 -7.82 -13.56 4.42
C GLU A 124 -8.70 -12.75 5.37
N GLY A 125 -9.94 -12.50 4.95
CA GLY A 125 -10.98 -11.90 5.76
C GLY A 125 -10.93 -10.39 5.89
N ILE A 126 -9.92 -9.70 5.36
CA ILE A 126 -9.82 -8.23 5.40
C ILE A 126 -9.13 -7.69 4.16
N SER A 127 -9.70 -6.65 3.56
CA SER A 127 -9.08 -5.88 2.47
C SER A 127 -9.68 -4.48 2.42
N SER A 128 -8.98 -3.54 1.78
CA SER A 128 -9.51 -2.19 1.54
C SER A 128 -10.80 -2.23 0.74
N THR A 129 -10.90 -3.15 -0.22
CA THR A 129 -12.11 -3.36 -1.03
C THR A 129 -13.28 -3.80 -0.16
N GLN A 130 -13.09 -4.76 0.76
CA GLN A 130 -14.13 -5.21 1.67
C GLN A 130 -14.60 -4.08 2.59
N ILE A 131 -13.67 -3.31 3.15
CA ILE A 131 -13.99 -2.16 4.01
C ILE A 131 -14.77 -1.12 3.20
N ASN A 132 -14.33 -0.80 2.00
CA ASN A 132 -15.01 0.16 1.13
C ASN A 132 -16.43 -0.28 0.76
N ASN A 133 -16.62 -1.56 0.45
CA ASN A 133 -17.92 -2.13 0.15
C ASN A 133 -18.84 -2.08 1.37
N ALA A 134 -18.33 -2.38 2.56
CA ALA A 134 -19.10 -2.26 3.80
C ALA A 134 -19.58 -0.82 4.02
N ILE A 135 -18.72 0.18 3.79
CA ILE A 135 -19.09 1.60 3.87
C ILE A 135 -20.19 1.94 2.88
N LYS A 136 -20.09 1.45 1.63
CA LYS A 136 -21.11 1.66 0.60
C LYS A 136 -22.46 1.06 1.00
N GLU A 137 -22.47 -0.17 1.52
CA GLU A 137 -23.68 -0.83 2.00
C GLU A 137 -24.33 -0.04 3.14
N MET A 138 -23.53 0.51 4.05
CA MET A 138 -24.04 1.39 5.12
C MET A 138 -24.70 2.65 4.56
N GLY A 139 -24.32 3.11 3.39
CA GLY A 139 -24.89 4.27 2.73
C GLY A 139 -26.19 4.02 1.97
N THR A 140 -26.57 2.75 1.73
CA THR A 140 -27.75 2.40 0.92
C THR A 140 -29.07 2.35 1.72
N THR A 141 -29.01 2.21 3.04
CA THR A 141 -30.20 2.15 3.92
C THR A 141 -30.17 3.34 4.89
N PRO A 142 -31.04 4.36 4.71
CA PRO A 142 -30.95 5.61 5.49
C PRO A 142 -30.99 5.41 7.01
N ASP A 143 -31.77 4.48 7.52
CA ASP A 143 -31.90 4.24 8.96
C ASP A 143 -30.65 3.61 9.56
N ILE A 144 -30.03 2.68 8.87
CA ILE A 144 -28.78 2.07 9.29
C ILE A 144 -27.67 3.12 9.30
N ARG A 145 -27.61 3.98 8.29
CA ARG A 145 -26.64 5.06 8.20
C ARG A 145 -26.76 6.01 9.40
N ARG A 146 -27.95 6.44 9.74
CA ARG A 146 -28.19 7.34 10.88
C ARG A 146 -27.81 6.71 12.20
N SER A 147 -28.17 5.45 12.44
CA SER A 147 -27.87 4.78 13.70
C SER A 147 -26.37 4.56 13.90
N ARG A 148 -25.64 4.28 12.83
CA ARG A 148 -24.17 4.08 12.90
C ARG A 148 -23.42 5.39 13.08
N LEU A 149 -23.85 6.46 12.41
CA LEU A 149 -23.26 7.79 12.61
C LEU A 149 -23.44 8.28 14.04
N LYS A 150 -24.58 8.02 14.65
CA LYS A 150 -24.85 8.36 16.06
C LYS A 150 -23.91 7.61 17.01
N ARG A 151 -23.51 6.38 16.69
CA ARG A 151 -22.57 5.60 17.52
C ARG A 151 -21.12 6.07 17.40
N LEU A 152 -20.76 6.70 16.29
CA LEU A 152 -19.41 7.22 16.04
C LEU A 152 -19.21 8.62 16.61
N LEU A 153 -20.29 9.35 16.89
CA LEU A 153 -20.27 10.67 17.48
C LEU A 153 -20.48 10.59 19.00
#